data_9bd1dbba2e4a29303e0e21960a436775
#
_entry.id   9bd1dbba2e4a29303e0e21960a436775
#
_cell.length_a   1.000
_cell.length_b   1.000
_cell.length_c   1.000
_cell.angle_alpha   90.00
_cell.angle_beta   90.00
_cell.angle_gamma   90.00
#
_symmetry.space_group_name_H-M   'P 1'
#
loop_
_entity.id
_entity.type
_entity.pdbx_description
1 polymer ?
#
loop_
_entity_poly.entity_id
_entity_poly.type
_entity_poly.pdbx_seq_one_letter_code
_entity_poly.pdbx_strand_id
1 'polypeptide(L)'
;MTKKCVEWLNNNRNTTPRLVYDLEKVKENFSQFVKLFGVIKPYYAVKANPSVKIIALLNKLGSNFDCASINEIKVCTDLGISAKKISFGNTVKKSDDIKKAFKLGVKLFAFDCEEELLKIREFAPRSNVYCRLEVYNGGAEWPLSKKFGCSSKELEYLLIKARKIGLNPVGLSFHVGSQQLSKQTWEKAIKTSSQIYKKFKKKYFE
;
A
#
# COMPACT_ATOMS: atom_id res chain seq x y z
N MET A 1 -23.86 -9.87 -3.69
CA MET A 1 -23.54 -11.16 -3.04
C MET A 1 -23.61 -12.25 -4.10
N THR A 2 -22.67 -13.20 -4.12
CA THR A 2 -22.73 -14.32 -5.08
C THR A 2 -23.82 -15.33 -4.68
N LYS A 3 -24.36 -16.09 -5.66
CA LYS A 3 -25.35 -17.14 -5.38
C LYS A 3 -24.83 -18.15 -4.34
N LYS A 4 -23.56 -18.57 -4.45
CA LYS A 4 -22.90 -19.46 -3.49
C LYS A 4 -22.90 -18.92 -2.05
N CYS A 5 -22.64 -17.62 -1.85
CA CYS A 5 -22.72 -16.99 -0.53
C CYS A 5 -24.14 -17.02 0.03
N VAL A 6 -25.16 -16.77 -0.81
CA VAL A 6 -26.58 -16.82 -0.40
C VAL A 6 -26.98 -18.22 0.00
N GLU A 7 -26.68 -19.22 -0.83
CA GLU A 7 -26.97 -20.64 -0.55
C GLU A 7 -26.27 -21.10 0.74
N TRP A 8 -25.00 -20.74 0.91
CA TRP A 8 -24.26 -21.09 2.12
C TRP A 8 -24.90 -20.47 3.38
N LEU A 9 -25.27 -19.18 3.33
CA LEU A 9 -25.94 -18.49 4.44
C LEU A 9 -27.30 -19.11 4.76
N ASN A 10 -28.09 -19.48 3.75
CA ASN A 10 -29.38 -20.14 3.94
C ASN A 10 -29.25 -21.49 4.66
N ASN A 11 -28.19 -22.24 4.34
CA ASN A 11 -27.95 -23.55 4.92
C ASN A 11 -27.22 -23.51 6.28
N ASN A 12 -26.75 -22.32 6.72
CA ASN A 12 -25.94 -22.16 7.94
C ASN A 12 -26.49 -21.02 8.82
N ARG A 13 -27.79 -21.00 9.09
CA ARG A 13 -28.47 -19.91 9.82
C ARG A 13 -28.23 -19.89 11.33
N ASN A 14 -27.69 -20.97 11.92
CA ASN A 14 -27.72 -21.20 13.36
C ASN A 14 -26.70 -20.39 14.19
N THR A 15 -25.78 -19.65 13.55
CA THR A 15 -24.78 -18.85 14.28
C THR A 15 -24.60 -17.50 13.60
N THR A 16 -24.83 -16.43 14.36
CA THR A 16 -24.64 -15.03 13.94
C THR A 16 -23.86 -14.26 15.03
N PRO A 17 -23.10 -13.21 14.70
CA PRO A 17 -22.85 -12.69 13.36
C PRO A 17 -21.84 -13.52 12.55
N ARG A 18 -21.96 -13.54 11.22
CA ARG A 18 -21.02 -14.21 10.30
C ARG A 18 -20.65 -13.31 9.14
N LEU A 19 -19.38 -13.42 8.72
CA LEU A 19 -18.86 -12.75 7.52
C LEU A 19 -18.44 -13.84 6.52
N VAL A 20 -19.05 -13.85 5.34
CA VAL A 20 -18.84 -14.88 4.31
C VAL A 20 -18.13 -14.26 3.11
N TYR A 21 -17.06 -14.88 2.67
CA TYR A 21 -16.29 -14.48 1.48
C TYR A 21 -16.32 -15.56 0.41
N ASP A 22 -16.60 -15.13 -0.82
CA ASP A 22 -16.46 -15.99 -2.00
C ASP A 22 -15.04 -15.83 -2.56
N LEU A 23 -14.20 -16.84 -2.35
CA LEU A 23 -12.82 -16.81 -2.81
C LEU A 23 -12.69 -16.85 -4.35
N GLU A 24 -13.65 -17.45 -5.05
CA GLU A 24 -13.68 -17.42 -6.52
C GLU A 24 -13.91 -15.98 -7.01
N LYS A 25 -14.78 -15.23 -6.33
CA LYS A 25 -15.00 -13.82 -6.65
C LYS A 25 -13.77 -12.96 -6.39
N VAL A 26 -13.01 -13.24 -5.33
CA VAL A 26 -11.71 -12.58 -5.07
C VAL A 26 -10.74 -12.86 -6.21
N LYS A 27 -10.65 -14.12 -6.66
CA LYS A 27 -9.79 -14.54 -7.78
C LYS A 27 -10.19 -13.85 -9.09
N GLU A 28 -11.49 -13.84 -9.42
CA GLU A 28 -12.01 -13.14 -10.60
C GLU A 28 -11.64 -11.66 -10.61
N ASN A 29 -11.91 -10.96 -9.50
CA ASN A 29 -11.61 -9.53 -9.37
C ASN A 29 -10.11 -9.26 -9.53
N PHE A 30 -9.25 -10.07 -8.92
CA PHE A 30 -7.80 -9.95 -9.07
C PHE A 30 -7.37 -10.17 -10.52
N SER A 31 -7.90 -11.21 -11.18
CA SER A 31 -7.59 -11.50 -12.58
C SER A 31 -8.04 -10.38 -13.53
N GLN A 32 -9.23 -9.81 -13.29
CA GLN A 32 -9.70 -8.65 -14.04
C GLN A 32 -8.78 -7.43 -13.85
N PHE A 33 -8.36 -7.16 -12.61
CA PHE A 33 -7.42 -6.08 -12.31
C PHE A 33 -6.12 -6.25 -13.10
N VAL A 34 -5.51 -7.43 -13.03
CA VAL A 34 -4.25 -7.71 -13.75
C VAL A 34 -4.44 -7.58 -15.25
N LYS A 35 -5.57 -8.06 -15.80
CA LYS A 35 -5.88 -7.95 -17.23
C LYS A 35 -6.02 -6.49 -17.67
N LEU A 36 -6.65 -5.64 -16.88
CA LEU A 36 -6.86 -4.23 -17.19
C LEU A 36 -5.57 -3.40 -17.12
N PHE A 37 -4.73 -3.67 -16.14
CA PHE A 37 -3.53 -2.86 -15.88
C PHE A 37 -2.23 -3.45 -16.46
N GLY A 38 -2.25 -4.65 -17.03
CA GLY A 38 -1.15 -5.25 -17.75
C GLY A 38 0.12 -5.41 -16.91
N VAL A 39 1.14 -4.60 -17.21
CA VAL A 39 2.46 -4.67 -16.54
C VAL A 39 2.50 -4.16 -15.10
N ILE A 40 1.41 -3.59 -14.59
CA ILE A 40 1.35 -3.08 -13.23
C ILE A 40 1.28 -4.24 -12.23
N LYS A 41 2.16 -4.22 -11.24
CA LYS A 41 2.16 -5.18 -10.14
C LYS A 41 1.21 -4.71 -9.04
N PRO A 42 0.10 -5.41 -8.76
CA PRO A 42 -0.79 -5.03 -7.67
C PRO A 42 -0.14 -5.26 -6.31
N TYR A 43 -0.33 -4.32 -5.40
CA TYR A 43 -0.05 -4.46 -3.98
C TYR A 43 -1.38 -4.49 -3.24
N TYR A 44 -1.76 -5.66 -2.75
CA TYR A 44 -3.00 -5.81 -1.98
C TYR A 44 -2.85 -5.14 -0.62
N ALA A 45 -3.75 -4.19 -0.31
CA ALA A 45 -3.79 -3.55 1.00
C ALA A 45 -4.35 -4.52 2.05
N VAL A 46 -3.50 -5.09 2.89
CA VAL A 46 -3.86 -6.13 3.88
C VAL A 46 -4.93 -5.65 4.85
N LYS A 47 -4.92 -4.37 5.20
CA LYS A 47 -5.94 -3.74 6.06
C LYS A 47 -7.37 -3.87 5.53
N ALA A 48 -7.56 -4.06 4.23
CA ALA A 48 -8.89 -4.21 3.63
C ALA A 48 -9.55 -5.52 4.08
N ASN A 49 -8.77 -6.61 4.13
CA ASN A 49 -9.19 -7.88 4.70
C ASN A 49 -7.97 -8.75 5.02
N PRO A 50 -7.60 -8.89 6.30
CA PRO A 50 -6.41 -9.64 6.73
C PRO A 50 -6.62 -11.16 6.80
N SER A 51 -7.69 -11.70 6.21
CA SER A 51 -7.94 -13.15 6.20
C SER A 51 -6.78 -13.91 5.56
N VAL A 52 -6.19 -14.85 6.29
CA VAL A 52 -5.11 -15.72 5.82
C VAL A 52 -5.47 -16.45 4.53
N LYS A 53 -6.73 -16.85 4.35
CA LYS A 53 -7.20 -17.52 3.13
C LYS A 53 -7.16 -16.59 1.91
N ILE A 54 -7.52 -15.32 2.08
CA ILE A 54 -7.47 -14.31 1.02
C ILE A 54 -6.01 -13.98 0.68
N ILE A 55 -5.18 -13.74 1.69
CA ILE A 55 -3.76 -13.42 1.51
C ILE A 55 -3.03 -14.58 0.80
N ALA A 56 -3.25 -15.82 1.25
CA ALA A 56 -2.66 -17.00 0.62
C ALA A 56 -3.11 -17.18 -0.84
N LEU A 57 -4.39 -16.97 -1.13
CA LEU A 57 -4.92 -17.01 -2.50
C LEU A 57 -4.25 -15.93 -3.37
N LEU A 58 -4.22 -14.68 -2.92
CA LEU A 58 -3.63 -13.58 -3.66
C LEU A 58 -2.12 -13.78 -3.87
N ASN A 59 -1.40 -14.35 -2.89
CA ASN A 59 0.01 -14.70 -3.08
C ASN A 59 0.21 -15.74 -4.19
N LYS A 60 -0.63 -16.78 -4.25
CA LYS A 60 -0.61 -17.79 -5.33
C LYS A 60 -0.90 -17.16 -6.70
N LEU A 61 -1.73 -16.13 -6.75
CA LEU A 61 -2.05 -15.37 -7.97
C LEU A 61 -0.98 -14.33 -8.36
N GLY A 62 0.08 -14.17 -7.56
CA GLY A 62 1.20 -13.28 -7.89
C GLY A 62 1.10 -11.86 -7.32
N SER A 63 0.17 -11.58 -6.41
CA SER A 63 0.08 -10.28 -5.74
C SER A 63 1.32 -9.96 -4.91
N ASN A 64 1.60 -8.67 -4.77
CA ASN A 64 2.38 -8.11 -3.67
C ASN A 64 1.43 -7.60 -2.58
N PHE A 65 1.98 -7.12 -1.45
CA PHE A 65 1.20 -6.77 -0.27
C PHE A 65 1.63 -5.41 0.28
N ASP A 66 0.66 -4.53 0.50
CA ASP A 66 0.85 -3.27 1.20
C ASP A 66 0.35 -3.41 2.63
N CYS A 67 1.27 -3.35 3.58
CA CYS A 67 1.02 -3.54 5.00
C CYS A 67 1.08 -2.21 5.74
N ALA A 68 0.07 -1.93 6.55
CA ALA A 68 0.00 -0.71 7.35
C ALA A 68 0.58 -0.87 8.77
N SER A 69 0.90 -2.10 9.18
CA SER A 69 1.44 -2.41 10.51
C SER A 69 2.38 -3.60 10.50
N ILE A 70 3.19 -3.71 11.56
CA ILE A 70 4.07 -4.88 11.76
C ILE A 70 3.28 -6.17 11.91
N ASN A 71 2.06 -6.13 12.44
CA ASN A 71 1.22 -7.32 12.57
C ASN A 71 0.76 -7.82 11.21
N GLU A 72 0.40 -6.94 10.28
CA GLU A 72 0.07 -7.32 8.90
C GLU A 72 1.29 -7.91 8.16
N ILE A 73 2.48 -7.35 8.38
CA ILE A 73 3.74 -7.90 7.85
C ILE A 73 3.96 -9.31 8.39
N LYS A 74 3.77 -9.53 9.69
CA LYS A 74 3.91 -10.86 10.29
C LYS A 74 2.93 -11.87 9.69
N VAL A 75 1.65 -11.52 9.53
CA VAL A 75 0.67 -12.40 8.87
C VAL A 75 1.17 -12.82 7.49
N CYS A 76 1.73 -11.89 6.71
CA CYS A 76 2.27 -12.22 5.39
C CYS A 76 3.51 -13.13 5.49
N THR A 77 4.46 -12.83 6.37
CA THR A 77 5.70 -13.62 6.50
C THR A 77 5.44 -15.01 7.08
N ASP A 78 4.51 -15.15 8.02
CA ASP A 78 4.10 -16.43 8.61
C ASP A 78 3.43 -17.36 7.58
N LEU A 79 2.85 -16.78 6.52
CA LEU A 79 2.36 -17.50 5.34
C LEU A 79 3.46 -17.83 4.31
N GLY A 80 4.74 -17.57 4.63
CA GLY A 80 5.88 -17.79 3.73
C GLY A 80 5.98 -16.81 2.56
N ILE A 81 5.30 -15.66 2.64
CA ILE A 81 5.38 -14.63 1.60
C ILE A 81 6.74 -13.95 1.68
N SER A 82 7.46 -13.91 0.56
CA SER A 82 8.75 -13.23 0.48
C SER A 82 8.64 -11.75 0.86
N ALA A 83 9.52 -11.29 1.74
CA ALA A 83 9.58 -9.89 2.14
C ALA A 83 9.81 -8.91 0.97
N LYS A 84 10.36 -9.39 -0.16
CA LYS A 84 10.49 -8.61 -1.40
C LYS A 84 9.14 -8.21 -2.02
N LYS A 85 8.07 -8.92 -1.66
CA LYS A 85 6.70 -8.63 -2.10
C LYS A 85 5.96 -7.71 -1.13
N ILE A 86 6.58 -7.26 -0.05
CA ILE A 86 5.93 -6.51 1.03
C ILE A 86 6.41 -5.06 1.03
N SER A 87 5.45 -4.15 1.08
CA SER A 87 5.64 -2.72 1.35
C SER A 87 5.13 -2.39 2.74
N PHE A 88 5.86 -1.59 3.52
CA PHE A 88 5.35 -0.98 4.75
C PHE A 88 4.77 0.40 4.41
N GLY A 89 3.49 0.41 4.00
CA GLY A 89 2.82 1.54 3.36
C GLY A 89 2.29 2.64 4.28
N ASN A 90 2.35 2.46 5.60
CA ASN A 90 2.00 3.53 6.52
C ASN A 90 3.12 4.58 6.59
N THR A 91 2.79 5.87 6.45
CA THR A 91 3.78 6.95 6.51
C THR A 91 4.22 7.29 7.93
N VAL A 92 3.49 6.85 8.95
CA VAL A 92 3.87 7.01 10.36
C VAL A 92 4.06 5.63 10.99
N LYS A 93 5.29 5.33 11.40
CA LYS A 93 5.65 4.01 11.97
C LYS A 93 6.42 4.18 13.28
N LYS A 94 6.20 3.28 14.23
CA LYS A 94 7.05 3.18 15.43
C LYS A 94 8.45 2.72 15.03
N SER A 95 9.48 3.25 15.67
CA SER A 95 10.88 2.86 15.44
C SER A 95 11.09 1.35 15.57
N ASP A 96 10.54 0.74 16.61
CA ASP A 96 10.60 -0.70 16.82
C ASP A 96 9.93 -1.51 15.70
N ASP A 97 8.83 -1.01 15.13
CA ASP A 97 8.13 -1.67 14.04
C ASP A 97 8.94 -1.61 12.74
N ILE A 98 9.62 -0.49 12.47
CA ILE A 98 10.57 -0.37 11.35
C ILE A 98 11.71 -1.39 11.53
N LYS A 99 12.33 -1.45 12.72
CA LYS A 99 13.39 -2.39 13.05
C LYS A 99 12.96 -3.85 12.87
N LYS A 100 11.76 -4.21 13.36
CA LYS A 100 11.19 -5.56 13.21
C LYS A 100 10.92 -5.89 11.75
N ALA A 101 10.29 -4.99 10.99
CA ALA A 101 10.03 -5.17 9.57
C ALA A 101 11.33 -5.38 8.76
N PHE A 102 12.35 -4.57 9.05
CA PHE A 102 13.65 -4.69 8.42
C PHE A 102 14.35 -6.04 8.73
N LYS A 103 14.27 -6.52 9.98
CA LYS A 103 14.77 -7.85 10.37
C LYS A 103 14.04 -8.99 9.65
N LEU A 104 12.74 -8.83 9.37
CA LEU A 104 11.96 -9.77 8.55
C LEU A 104 12.27 -9.67 7.05
N GLY A 105 13.18 -8.77 6.64
CA GLY A 105 13.64 -8.62 5.25
C GLY A 105 12.87 -7.60 4.43
N VAL A 106 11.90 -6.88 5.00
CA VAL A 106 11.19 -5.80 4.29
C VAL A 106 12.15 -4.66 3.99
N LYS A 107 12.16 -4.20 2.74
CA LYS A 107 13.08 -3.17 2.24
C LYS A 107 12.36 -2.01 1.53
N LEU A 108 11.04 -1.95 1.57
CA LEU A 108 10.24 -0.92 0.92
C LEU A 108 9.34 -0.22 1.93
N PHE A 109 9.57 1.09 2.15
CA PHE A 109 8.91 1.88 3.19
C PHE A 109 8.33 3.17 2.64
N ALA A 110 7.09 3.49 3.04
CA ALA A 110 6.48 4.79 2.79
C ALA A 110 6.99 5.85 3.76
N PHE A 111 7.05 7.10 3.31
CA PHE A 111 7.30 8.27 4.15
C PHE A 111 6.60 9.51 3.57
N ASP A 112 6.46 10.57 4.35
CA ASP A 112 5.93 11.87 3.93
C ASP A 112 6.54 13.06 4.67
N CYS A 113 7.48 12.81 5.60
CA CYS A 113 8.19 13.86 6.35
C CYS A 113 9.65 13.45 6.64
N GLU A 114 10.45 14.41 7.08
CA GLU A 114 11.87 14.19 7.38
C GLU A 114 12.09 13.30 8.60
N GLU A 115 11.27 13.46 9.63
CA GLU A 115 11.36 12.66 10.86
C GLU A 115 11.20 11.17 10.58
N GLU A 116 10.30 10.84 9.66
CA GLU A 116 10.10 9.45 9.25
C GLU A 116 11.30 8.92 8.45
N LEU A 117 11.89 9.74 7.57
CA LEU A 117 13.13 9.38 6.87
C LEU A 117 14.28 9.09 7.84
N LEU A 118 14.45 9.89 8.87
CA LEU A 118 15.49 9.70 9.88
C LEU A 118 15.29 8.39 10.64
N LYS A 119 14.06 8.05 11.04
CA LYS A 119 13.75 6.75 11.64
C LYS A 119 14.05 5.59 10.70
N ILE A 120 13.63 5.68 9.43
CA ILE A 120 13.92 4.63 8.44
C ILE A 120 15.43 4.48 8.25
N ARG A 121 16.18 5.58 8.17
CA ARG A 121 17.65 5.53 8.07
C ARG A 121 18.29 4.81 9.23
N GLU A 122 17.83 5.06 10.44
CA GLU A 122 18.38 4.47 11.67
C GLU A 122 18.04 2.97 11.78
N PHE A 123 16.79 2.60 11.59
CA PHE A 123 16.29 1.25 11.89
C PHE A 123 16.17 0.33 10.67
N ALA A 124 16.25 0.88 9.45
CA ALA A 124 16.19 0.16 8.17
C ALA A 124 17.15 0.76 7.13
N PRO A 125 18.48 0.78 7.40
CA PRO A 125 19.45 1.44 6.54
C PRO A 125 19.47 0.86 5.12
N ARG A 126 19.76 1.72 4.14
CA ARG A 126 19.83 1.39 2.70
C ARG A 126 18.54 0.81 2.12
N SER A 127 17.41 1.08 2.76
CA SER A 127 16.10 0.67 2.27
C SER A 127 15.62 1.53 1.12
N ASN A 128 14.75 0.94 0.30
CA ASN A 128 13.97 1.65 -0.69
C ASN A 128 12.86 2.45 0.01
N VAL A 129 12.67 3.67 -0.43
CA VAL A 129 11.62 4.54 0.12
C VAL A 129 10.79 5.17 -1.00
N TYR A 130 9.51 5.36 -0.76
CA TYR A 130 8.64 6.11 -1.65
C TYR A 130 7.87 7.16 -0.88
N CYS A 131 7.80 8.36 -1.47
CA CYS A 131 7.18 9.50 -0.83
C CYS A 131 5.69 9.56 -1.11
N ARG A 132 4.88 9.75 -0.08
CA ARG A 132 3.46 9.96 -0.23
C ARG A 132 3.18 11.44 -0.45
N LEU A 133 2.53 11.73 -1.59
CA LEU A 133 2.08 13.08 -1.94
C LEU A 133 0.69 13.36 -1.38
N GLU A 134 0.49 14.58 -0.93
CA GLU A 134 -0.84 15.14 -0.75
C GLU A 134 -1.49 15.36 -2.11
N VAL A 135 -2.72 14.88 -2.29
CA VAL A 135 -3.52 15.08 -3.48
C VAL A 135 -4.93 15.56 -3.12
N TYR A 136 -5.56 16.25 -4.05
CA TYR A 136 -6.96 16.63 -3.89
C TYR A 136 -7.84 15.39 -3.74
N ASN A 137 -8.66 15.36 -2.71
CA ASN A 137 -9.52 14.23 -2.35
C ASN A 137 -10.99 14.64 -2.13
N GLY A 138 -11.45 15.69 -2.80
CA GLY A 138 -12.85 16.09 -2.80
C GLY A 138 -13.77 14.96 -3.28
N GLY A 139 -14.92 14.82 -2.63
CA GLY A 139 -15.88 13.74 -2.90
C GLY A 139 -15.57 12.40 -2.25
N ALA A 140 -14.51 12.30 -1.43
CA ALA A 140 -14.29 11.14 -0.58
C ALA A 140 -15.17 11.21 0.67
N GLU A 141 -15.73 10.07 1.11
CA GLU A 141 -16.44 10.00 2.39
C GLU A 141 -15.52 10.32 3.57
N TRP A 142 -14.24 9.96 3.45
CA TRP A 142 -13.23 10.23 4.46
C TRP A 142 -11.96 10.83 3.84
N PRO A 143 -11.84 12.18 3.81
CA PRO A 143 -10.66 12.87 3.27
C PRO A 143 -9.45 12.69 4.19
N LEU A 144 -8.30 12.30 3.62
CA LEU A 144 -7.04 12.05 4.33
C LEU A 144 -5.94 13.08 4.04
N SER A 145 -6.18 14.06 3.16
CA SER A 145 -5.20 15.06 2.75
C SER A 145 -4.70 15.95 3.89
N LYS A 146 -5.50 16.12 4.94
CA LYS A 146 -5.09 16.90 6.14
C LYS A 146 -4.24 16.12 7.15
N LYS A 147 -4.04 14.81 6.93
CA LYS A 147 -3.33 13.94 7.89
C LYS A 147 -2.02 13.39 7.34
N PHE A 148 -1.94 13.16 6.05
CA PHE A 148 -0.84 12.43 5.43
C PHE A 148 -0.50 13.01 4.06
N GLY A 149 0.78 12.87 3.73
CA GLY A 149 1.33 13.31 2.46
C GLY A 149 2.05 14.65 2.57
N CYS A 150 3.19 14.77 1.90
CA CYS A 150 3.91 16.03 1.75
C CYS A 150 3.36 16.83 0.57
N SER A 151 3.55 18.13 0.61
CA SER A 151 3.29 19.00 -0.53
C SER A 151 4.28 18.76 -1.67
N SER A 152 3.92 19.15 -2.88
CA SER A 152 4.84 19.11 -4.03
C SER A 152 6.07 20.02 -3.86
N LYS A 153 6.00 21.02 -2.99
CA LYS A 153 7.13 21.91 -2.67
C LYS A 153 8.15 21.23 -1.75
N GLU A 154 7.68 20.45 -0.80
CA GLU A 154 8.53 19.71 0.16
C GLU A 154 9.17 18.48 -0.45
N LEU A 155 8.53 17.91 -1.48
CA LEU A 155 8.96 16.66 -2.09
C LEU A 155 10.42 16.65 -2.52
N GLU A 156 10.88 17.69 -3.23
CA GLU A 156 12.26 17.73 -3.74
C GLU A 156 13.27 17.73 -2.59
N TYR A 157 13.00 18.50 -1.55
CA TYR A 157 13.81 18.51 -0.34
C TYR A 157 13.90 17.11 0.28
N LEU A 158 12.74 16.44 0.45
CA LEU A 158 12.68 15.11 1.04
C LEU A 158 13.41 14.04 0.21
N LEU A 159 13.31 14.11 -1.13
CA LEU A 159 14.05 13.17 -2.01
C LEU A 159 15.56 13.39 -1.94
N ILE A 160 16.02 14.66 -1.92
CA ILE A 160 17.43 14.99 -1.73
C ILE A 160 17.90 14.48 -0.37
N LYS A 161 17.13 14.74 0.68
CA LYS A 161 17.45 14.28 2.04
C LYS A 161 17.55 12.78 2.11
N ALA A 162 16.60 12.05 1.55
CA ALA A 162 16.62 10.58 1.53
C ALA A 162 17.94 10.04 0.92
N ARG A 163 18.36 10.56 -0.23
CA ARG A 163 19.63 10.17 -0.86
C ARG A 163 20.85 10.54 -0.01
N LYS A 164 20.90 11.76 0.51
CA LYS A 164 22.02 12.22 1.34
C LYS A 164 22.25 11.35 2.57
N ILE A 165 21.18 10.81 3.16
CA ILE A 165 21.27 9.93 4.33
C ILE A 165 21.39 8.43 3.96
N GLY A 166 21.57 8.10 2.67
CA GLY A 166 21.82 6.73 2.20
C GLY A 166 20.59 5.83 2.11
N LEU A 167 19.39 6.40 1.97
CA LEU A 167 18.18 5.70 1.54
C LEU A 167 18.04 5.80 0.03
N ASN A 168 17.28 4.86 -0.57
CA ASN A 168 17.05 4.80 -2.00
C ASN A 168 15.61 5.21 -2.36
N PRO A 169 15.35 6.45 -2.79
CA PRO A 169 14.03 6.85 -3.28
C PRO A 169 13.71 6.12 -4.58
N VAL A 170 12.58 5.39 -4.63
CA VAL A 170 12.18 4.58 -5.79
C VAL A 170 10.85 5.02 -6.41
N GLY A 171 10.15 5.98 -5.81
CA GLY A 171 8.88 6.41 -6.36
C GLY A 171 8.06 7.32 -5.46
N LEU A 172 6.83 7.52 -5.92
CA LEU A 172 5.80 8.33 -5.26
C LEU A 172 4.56 7.48 -5.02
N SER A 173 3.79 7.85 -4.02
CA SER A 173 2.43 7.34 -3.81
C SER A 173 1.46 8.47 -3.48
N PHE A 174 0.18 8.20 -3.57
CA PHE A 174 -0.88 9.09 -3.13
C PHE A 174 -2.10 8.29 -2.67
N HIS A 175 -3.03 8.94 -1.99
CA HIS A 175 -4.29 8.35 -1.59
C HIS A 175 -5.43 9.35 -1.82
N VAL A 176 -6.41 8.97 -2.59
CA VAL A 176 -7.54 9.85 -3.00
C VAL A 176 -8.65 9.99 -1.95
N GLY A 177 -8.45 9.42 -0.76
CA GLY A 177 -9.47 9.34 0.29
C GLY A 177 -10.20 7.98 0.29
N SER A 178 -10.73 7.59 1.45
CA SER A 178 -11.47 6.33 1.59
C SER A 178 -12.81 6.41 0.87
N GLN A 179 -13.22 5.29 0.26
CA GLN A 179 -14.49 5.16 -0.48
C GLN A 179 -14.65 6.23 -1.58
N GLN A 180 -13.57 6.53 -2.30
CA GLN A 180 -13.59 7.48 -3.40
C GLN A 180 -14.25 6.89 -4.64
N LEU A 181 -15.44 7.38 -4.98
CA LEU A 181 -16.22 6.94 -6.15
C LEU A 181 -16.06 7.87 -7.37
N SER A 182 -15.46 9.07 -7.19
CA SER A 182 -15.27 10.02 -8.27
C SER A 182 -14.09 9.63 -9.16
N LYS A 183 -14.40 9.29 -10.42
CA LYS A 183 -13.38 9.03 -11.46
C LYS A 183 -12.51 10.26 -11.72
N GLN A 184 -13.09 11.45 -11.69
CA GLN A 184 -12.39 12.72 -11.91
C GLN A 184 -11.34 12.99 -10.85
N THR A 185 -11.62 12.61 -9.59
CA THR A 185 -10.64 12.74 -8.49
C THR A 185 -9.44 11.81 -8.70
N TRP A 186 -9.68 10.57 -9.12
CA TRP A 186 -8.63 9.62 -9.49
C TRP A 186 -7.79 10.14 -10.67
N GLU A 187 -8.43 10.59 -11.74
CA GLU A 187 -7.76 11.10 -12.92
C GLU A 187 -6.85 12.30 -12.58
N LYS A 188 -7.37 13.25 -11.80
CA LYS A 188 -6.63 14.43 -11.35
C LYS A 188 -5.41 14.05 -10.51
N ALA A 189 -5.57 13.12 -9.56
CA ALA A 189 -4.48 12.64 -8.72
C ALA A 189 -3.39 11.93 -9.54
N ILE A 190 -3.78 11.04 -10.46
CA ILE A 190 -2.86 10.34 -11.36
C ILE A 190 -2.11 11.32 -12.25
N LYS A 191 -2.81 12.28 -12.88
CA LYS A 191 -2.21 13.28 -13.76
C LYS A 191 -1.18 14.13 -13.02
N THR A 192 -1.54 14.67 -11.86
CA THR A 192 -0.64 15.47 -11.02
C THR A 192 0.58 14.66 -10.58
N SER A 193 0.37 13.47 -10.04
CA SER A 193 1.48 12.61 -9.56
C SER A 193 2.38 12.16 -10.71
N SER A 194 1.83 11.89 -11.90
CA SER A 194 2.59 11.53 -13.10
C SER A 194 3.46 12.69 -13.59
N GLN A 195 2.95 13.92 -13.59
CA GLN A 195 3.74 15.09 -13.96
C GLN A 195 4.92 15.32 -13.00
N ILE A 196 4.66 15.18 -11.70
CA ILE A 196 5.70 15.30 -10.66
C ILE A 196 6.72 14.16 -10.82
N TYR A 197 6.25 12.92 -11.00
CA TYR A 197 7.14 11.77 -11.19
C TYR A 197 8.05 11.95 -12.42
N LYS A 198 7.51 12.38 -13.55
CA LYS A 198 8.30 12.64 -14.77
C LYS A 198 9.38 13.71 -14.56
N LYS A 199 9.07 14.76 -13.81
CA LYS A 199 10.03 15.83 -13.46
C LYS A 199 11.21 15.29 -12.67
N PHE A 200 10.96 14.36 -11.74
CA PHE A 200 11.97 13.88 -10.80
C PHE A 200 12.59 12.52 -11.16
N LYS A 201 12.00 11.77 -12.11
CA LYS A 201 12.43 10.41 -12.44
C LYS A 201 13.93 10.31 -12.70
N LYS A 202 14.45 11.09 -13.66
CA LYS A 202 15.87 11.03 -14.04
C LYS A 202 16.83 11.45 -12.91
N LYS A 203 16.36 12.24 -11.95
CA LYS A 203 17.19 12.82 -10.91
C LYS A 203 17.19 11.99 -9.62
N TYR A 204 16.08 11.32 -9.30
CA TYR A 204 15.87 10.74 -7.97
C TYR A 204 15.37 9.29 -7.95
N PHE A 205 14.87 8.70 -9.04
CA PHE A 205 14.22 7.40 -9.05
C PHE A 205 14.91 6.38 -9.98
N GLU A 206 16.20 6.44 -10.09
CA GLU A 206 17.01 5.45 -10.80
C GLU A 206 17.36 4.25 -9.93
#